data_347648bdb96d8261349545e7b04028b0
#
_entry.id   347648bdb96d8261349545e7b04028b0
#
_cell.length_a   1.000
_cell.length_b   1.000
_cell.length_c   1.000
_cell.angle_alpha   90.00
_cell.angle_beta   90.00
_cell.angle_gamma   90.00
#
_symmetry.space_group_name_H-M   'P 1'
#
loop_
_entity.id
_entity.type
_entity.pdbx_description
1 polymer ?
#
loop_
_entity_poly.entity_id
_entity_poly.type
_entity_poly.pdbx_seq_one_letter_code
_entity_poly.pdbx_strand_id
1 'polypeptide(L)'
;FITLHGDLGAGKTTLVRHLLQALGVPGRIKSPTYAVVEAYDLPQLAIWHFDFYRFDDPLEWEDAGFRDIFASPGLKLAEWPEKAAGLAPQADVAIHIEAIDDTQRRVHLRPLSACGTQLLQAWFS
;
A
#
# COMPACT_ATOMS: atom_id res chain seq x y z
N PHE A 1 2.63 -6.82 3.86
CA PHE A 1 2.86 -5.41 3.51
C PHE A 1 3.21 -5.29 2.04
N ILE A 2 2.45 -4.45 1.33
CA ILE A 2 2.61 -4.22 -0.11
C ILE A 2 2.94 -2.75 -0.34
N THR A 3 4.00 -2.49 -1.10
CA THR A 3 4.37 -1.14 -1.50
C THR A 3 3.99 -0.88 -2.95
N LEU A 4 3.58 0.35 -3.24
CA LEU A 4 3.21 0.77 -4.59
C LEU A 4 4.18 1.86 -5.05
N HIS A 5 4.79 1.64 -6.19
CA HIS A 5 5.79 2.52 -6.78
C HIS A 5 5.33 3.00 -8.15
N GLY A 6 5.66 4.22 -8.48
CA GLY A 6 5.31 4.81 -9.76
C GLY A 6 5.27 6.32 -9.65
N ASP A 7 5.37 6.99 -10.78
CA ASP A 7 5.33 8.44 -10.84
C ASP A 7 3.97 8.97 -10.39
N LEU A 8 3.92 10.25 -10.06
CA LEU A 8 2.68 10.92 -9.74
C LEU A 8 1.72 10.78 -10.93
N GLY A 9 0.50 10.35 -10.66
CA GLY A 9 -0.49 10.12 -11.71
C GLY A 9 -0.39 8.77 -12.41
N ALA A 10 0.50 7.87 -11.99
CA ALA A 10 0.62 6.54 -12.60
C ALA A 10 -0.56 5.63 -12.32
N GLY A 11 -1.38 5.95 -11.30
CA GLY A 11 -2.57 5.15 -10.98
C GLY A 11 -2.44 4.33 -9.70
N LYS A 12 -1.50 4.65 -8.81
CA LYS A 12 -1.30 3.92 -7.56
C LYS A 12 -2.55 3.94 -6.68
N THR A 13 -3.11 5.11 -6.45
CA THR A 13 -4.32 5.26 -5.63
C THR A 13 -5.52 4.59 -6.29
N THR A 14 -5.62 4.65 -7.61
CA THR A 14 -6.68 3.98 -8.35
C THR A 14 -6.60 2.46 -8.18
N LEU A 15 -5.40 1.90 -8.28
CA LEU A 15 -5.20 0.46 -8.08
C LEU A 15 -5.60 0.05 -6.66
N VAL A 16 -5.18 0.81 -5.65
CA VAL A 16 -5.55 0.53 -4.26
C VAL A 16 -7.07 0.57 -4.09
N ARG A 17 -7.73 1.57 -4.67
CA ARG A 17 -9.19 1.68 -4.58
C ARG A 17 -9.88 0.44 -5.15
N HIS A 18 -9.46 -0.02 -6.31
CA HIS A 18 -10.03 -1.23 -6.92
C HIS A 18 -9.74 -2.48 -6.07
N LEU A 19 -8.54 -2.58 -5.52
CA LEU A 19 -8.17 -3.70 -4.65
C LEU A 19 -9.05 -3.72 -3.40
N LEU A 20 -9.24 -2.59 -2.76
CA LEU A 20 -10.07 -2.48 -1.56
C LEU A 20 -11.52 -2.85 -1.85
N GLN A 21 -12.06 -2.39 -2.99
CA GLN A 21 -13.41 -2.76 -3.43
C GLN A 21 -13.52 -4.26 -3.67
N ALA A 22 -12.51 -4.86 -4.30
CA ALA A 22 -12.49 -6.30 -4.55
C ALA A 22 -12.41 -7.11 -3.26
N LEU A 23 -11.77 -6.58 -2.22
CA LEU A 23 -11.69 -7.22 -0.90
C LEU A 23 -12.98 -7.06 -0.08
N GLY A 24 -13.92 -6.24 -0.54
CA GLY A 24 -15.21 -6.08 0.12
C GLY A 24 -15.37 -4.83 0.96
N VAL A 25 -14.46 -3.85 0.84
CA VAL A 25 -14.61 -2.59 1.56
C VAL A 25 -15.82 -1.85 1.00
N PRO A 26 -16.86 -1.59 1.83
CA PRO A 26 -18.08 -0.93 1.37
C PRO A 26 -17.92 0.59 1.34
N GLY A 27 -18.75 1.23 0.54
CA GLY A 27 -18.85 2.67 0.52
C GLY A 27 -17.71 3.35 -0.22
N ARG A 28 -17.54 4.64 0.08
CA ARG A 28 -16.54 5.48 -0.55
C ARG A 28 -15.16 5.25 0.05
N ILE A 29 -14.18 4.99 -0.79
CA ILE A 29 -12.79 4.82 -0.37
C ILE A 29 -12.09 6.17 -0.49
N LYS A 30 -11.53 6.64 0.63
CA LYS A 30 -10.85 7.93 0.71
C LYS A 30 -9.39 7.80 0.34
N SER A 31 -8.83 8.87 -0.25
CA SER A 31 -7.38 8.97 -0.43
C SER A 31 -6.73 9.44 0.87
N PRO A 32 -5.65 8.79 1.34
CA PRO A 32 -4.98 9.21 2.57
C PRO A 32 -3.95 10.33 2.36
N THR A 33 -4.10 11.15 1.34
CA THR A 33 -3.11 12.17 0.97
C THR A 33 -2.82 13.13 2.13
N TYR A 34 -3.83 13.54 2.88
CA TYR A 34 -3.66 14.46 4.01
C TYR A 34 -3.60 13.74 5.35
N ALA A 35 -4.32 12.64 5.47
CA ALA A 35 -4.37 11.88 6.72
C ALA A 35 -3.18 10.96 6.91
N VAL A 36 -2.39 10.71 5.88
CA VAL A 36 -1.28 9.78 5.79
C VAL A 36 -1.73 8.33 5.83
N VAL A 37 -2.72 7.98 6.63
CA VAL A 37 -3.26 6.61 6.72
C VAL A 37 -4.77 6.62 6.81
N GLU A 38 -5.40 5.69 6.11
CA GLU A 38 -6.82 5.35 6.24
C GLU A 38 -6.94 3.87 6.64
N ALA A 39 -7.76 3.59 7.63
CA ALA A 39 -7.97 2.23 8.13
C ALA A 39 -9.34 1.71 7.70
N TYR A 40 -9.38 0.44 7.34
CA TYR A 40 -10.61 -0.26 6.95
C TYR A 40 -10.70 -1.57 7.72
N ASP A 41 -11.81 -1.78 8.41
CA ASP A 41 -12.05 -2.97 9.23
C ASP A 41 -13.06 -3.86 8.54
N LEU A 42 -12.58 -4.99 8.00
CA LEU A 42 -13.45 -6.06 7.51
C LEU A 42 -13.57 -7.14 8.58
N PRO A 43 -14.64 -7.98 8.55
CA PRO A 43 -14.82 -8.99 9.59
C PRO A 43 -13.62 -9.92 9.79
N GLN A 44 -12.85 -10.20 8.75
CA GLN A 44 -11.74 -11.14 8.81
C GLN A 44 -10.40 -10.52 8.45
N LEU A 45 -10.35 -9.20 8.17
CA LEU A 45 -9.14 -8.55 7.70
C LEU A 45 -9.14 -7.08 8.06
N ALA A 46 -8.14 -6.65 8.81
CA ALA A 46 -7.85 -5.24 8.99
C ALA A 46 -6.95 -4.76 7.86
N ILE A 47 -7.22 -3.59 7.32
CA ILE A 47 -6.48 -3.02 6.19
C ILE A 47 -6.09 -1.59 6.52
N TRP A 48 -4.83 -1.24 6.24
CA TRP A 48 -4.35 0.15 6.36
C TRP A 48 -3.77 0.57 5.02
N HIS A 49 -4.21 1.72 4.51
CA HIS A 49 -3.68 2.35 3.31
C HIS A 49 -2.92 3.61 3.69
N PHE A 50 -1.63 3.60 3.43
CA PHE A 50 -0.71 4.71 3.72
C PHE A 50 -0.39 5.46 2.45
N ASP A 51 -0.23 6.79 2.57
CA ASP A 51 0.36 7.63 1.54
C ASP A 51 1.41 8.51 2.22
N PHE A 52 2.68 8.19 1.96
CA PHE A 52 3.80 8.89 2.60
C PHE A 52 4.30 10.09 1.78
N TYR A 53 3.57 10.50 0.75
CA TYR A 53 4.01 11.59 -0.13
C TYR A 53 4.37 12.86 0.64
N ARG A 54 3.58 13.22 1.66
CA ARG A 54 3.79 14.41 2.49
C ARG A 54 4.53 14.12 3.79
N PHE A 55 4.98 12.90 3.98
CA PHE A 55 5.68 12.48 5.19
C PHE A 55 7.13 12.95 5.10
N ASP A 56 7.59 13.76 6.08
CA ASP A 56 8.94 14.33 6.06
C ASP A 56 9.64 14.31 7.41
N ASP A 57 8.94 13.98 8.50
CA ASP A 57 9.50 14.01 9.85
C ASP A 57 9.45 12.60 10.47
N PRO A 58 10.62 12.00 10.79
CA PRO A 58 10.66 10.68 11.44
C PRO A 58 9.91 10.63 12.77
N LEU A 59 9.75 11.74 13.47
CA LEU A 59 9.00 11.78 14.74
C LEU A 59 7.51 11.50 14.51
N GLU A 60 6.96 11.84 13.35
CA GLU A 60 5.57 11.53 13.02
C GLU A 60 5.32 10.02 13.05
N TRP A 61 6.33 9.21 12.70
CA TRP A 61 6.21 7.76 12.71
C TRP A 61 5.87 7.23 14.09
N GLU A 62 6.56 7.73 15.11
CA GLU A 62 6.33 7.30 16.49
C GLU A 62 5.05 7.91 17.05
N ASP A 63 4.83 9.21 16.84
CA ASP A 63 3.68 9.93 17.37
C ASP A 63 2.36 9.40 16.83
N ALA A 64 2.33 8.95 15.57
CA ALA A 64 1.14 8.40 14.94
C ALA A 64 0.91 6.91 15.24
N GLY A 65 1.84 6.24 15.93
CA GLY A 65 1.68 4.83 16.28
C GLY A 65 1.87 3.87 15.10
N PHE A 66 2.58 4.27 14.07
CA PHE A 66 2.76 3.44 12.87
C PHE A 66 3.51 2.15 13.16
N ARG A 67 4.46 2.17 14.10
CA ARG A 67 5.18 0.95 14.51
C ARG A 67 4.21 -0.12 14.97
N ASP A 68 3.23 0.24 15.78
CA ASP A 68 2.23 -0.69 16.29
C ASP A 68 1.33 -1.22 15.18
N ILE A 69 0.97 -0.36 14.22
CA ILE A 69 0.19 -0.78 13.06
C ILE A 69 0.93 -1.85 12.27
N PHE A 70 2.22 -1.62 11.97
CA PHE A 70 3.01 -2.58 11.21
C PHE A 70 3.28 -3.88 11.98
N ALA A 71 3.25 -3.84 13.30
CA ALA A 71 3.38 -5.04 14.13
C ALA A 71 2.06 -5.81 14.25
N SER A 72 0.93 -5.20 13.89
CA SER A 72 -0.39 -5.83 13.99
C SER A 72 -0.68 -6.69 12.76
N PRO A 73 -1.48 -7.75 12.90
CA PRO A 73 -1.90 -8.55 11.74
C PRO A 73 -2.82 -7.74 10.84
N GLY A 74 -2.75 -8.01 9.53
CA GLY A 74 -3.59 -7.35 8.54
C GLY A 74 -2.80 -6.94 7.30
N LEU A 75 -3.50 -6.33 6.36
CA LEU A 75 -2.93 -5.88 5.10
C LEU A 75 -2.52 -4.42 5.20
N LYS A 76 -1.28 -4.12 4.87
CA LYS A 76 -0.77 -2.75 4.78
C LYS A 76 -0.40 -2.47 3.34
N LEU A 77 -0.90 -1.36 2.81
CA LEU A 77 -0.63 -0.87 1.46
C LEU A 77 -0.02 0.51 1.59
N ALA A 78 1.12 0.76 0.95
CA ALA A 78 1.80 2.05 1.07
C ALA A 78 2.20 2.61 -0.29
N GLU A 79 1.76 3.84 -0.55
CA GLU A 79 2.22 4.67 -1.66
C GLU A 79 3.38 5.54 -1.17
N TRP A 80 4.32 5.82 -2.07
CA TRP A 80 5.52 6.62 -1.77
C TRP A 80 6.33 6.06 -0.60
N PRO A 81 6.64 4.74 -0.61
CA PRO A 81 7.32 4.11 0.53
C PRO A 81 8.72 4.63 0.77
N GLU A 82 9.37 5.21 -0.24
CA GLU A 82 10.71 5.79 -0.13
C GLU A 82 10.78 6.94 0.87
N LYS A 83 9.66 7.61 1.12
CA LYS A 83 9.59 8.68 2.11
C LYS A 83 9.70 8.17 3.55
N ALA A 84 9.38 6.89 3.76
CA ALA A 84 9.49 6.25 5.07
C ALA A 84 10.63 5.23 5.11
N ALA A 85 11.62 5.36 4.22
CA ALA A 85 12.76 4.46 4.17
C ALA A 85 13.52 4.48 5.51
N GLY A 86 13.88 3.30 6.00
CA GLY A 86 14.55 3.17 7.30
C GLY A 86 13.59 3.14 8.50
N LEU A 87 12.32 3.47 8.31
CA LEU A 87 11.29 3.45 9.37
C LEU A 87 10.33 2.29 9.19
N ALA A 88 9.79 2.12 7.97
CA ALA A 88 8.89 1.02 7.66
C ALA A 88 9.67 -0.29 7.52
N PRO A 89 9.05 -1.44 7.87
CA PRO A 89 9.67 -2.74 7.62
C PRO A 89 9.77 -3.01 6.12
N GLN A 90 10.52 -4.05 5.75
CA GLN A 90 10.60 -4.48 4.36
C GLN A 90 9.23 -5.00 3.91
N ALA A 91 8.81 -4.61 2.71
CA ALA A 91 7.56 -5.08 2.13
C ALA A 91 7.67 -6.56 1.72
N ASP A 92 6.52 -7.21 1.66
CA ASP A 92 6.42 -8.57 1.13
C ASP A 92 6.30 -8.59 -0.39
N VAL A 93 5.62 -7.60 -0.95
CA VAL A 93 5.46 -7.42 -2.40
C VAL A 93 5.63 -5.96 -2.75
N ALA A 94 6.37 -5.69 -3.81
CA ALA A 94 6.46 -4.36 -4.41
C ALA A 94 5.69 -4.38 -5.74
N ILE A 95 4.80 -3.41 -5.92
CA ILE A 95 4.05 -3.22 -7.15
C ILE A 95 4.58 -1.95 -7.84
N HIS A 96 5.08 -2.09 -9.05
CA HIS A 96 5.57 -0.98 -9.85
C HIS A 96 4.59 -0.71 -10.98
N ILE A 97 4.10 0.51 -11.07
CA ILE A 97 3.15 0.94 -12.09
C ILE A 97 3.80 1.98 -12.99
N GLU A 98 3.78 1.72 -14.28
CA GLU A 98 4.34 2.60 -15.30
C GLU A 98 3.26 2.98 -16.29
N ALA A 99 3.05 4.28 -16.52
CA ALA A 99 2.16 4.75 -17.57
C ALA A 99 2.87 4.59 -18.93
N ILE A 100 2.30 3.79 -19.83
CA ILE A 100 2.84 3.62 -21.18
C ILE A 100 2.26 4.69 -22.11
N ASP A 101 0.95 4.91 -22.01
CA ASP A 101 0.24 5.99 -22.71
C ASP A 101 -1.02 6.35 -21.92
N ASP A 102 -1.92 7.13 -22.50
CA ASP A 102 -3.13 7.61 -21.81
C ASP A 102 -4.09 6.51 -21.40
N THR A 103 -4.01 5.33 -22.04
CA THR A 103 -4.95 4.24 -21.83
C THR A 103 -4.31 2.96 -21.30
N GLN A 104 -2.97 2.87 -21.27
CA GLN A 104 -2.26 1.65 -20.92
C GLN A 104 -1.31 1.88 -19.76
N ARG A 105 -1.24 0.88 -18.89
CA ARG A 105 -0.31 0.84 -17.76
C ARG A 105 0.41 -0.50 -17.76
N ARG A 106 1.69 -0.46 -17.42
CA ARG A 106 2.45 -1.68 -17.15
C ARG A 106 2.58 -1.85 -15.65
N VAL A 107 2.26 -3.06 -15.17
CA VAL A 107 2.33 -3.37 -13.75
C VAL A 107 3.31 -4.52 -13.56
N HIS A 108 4.31 -4.31 -12.70
CA HIS A 108 5.27 -5.33 -12.31
C HIS A 108 5.06 -5.67 -10.85
N LEU A 109 4.91 -6.97 -10.55
CA LEU A 109 4.77 -7.49 -9.21
C LEU A 109 6.05 -8.20 -8.83
N ARG A 110 6.68 -7.77 -7.74
CA ARG A 110 7.95 -8.32 -7.29
C ARG A 110 7.82 -8.84 -5.87
N PRO A 111 7.98 -10.16 -5.64
CA PRO A 111 8.02 -10.69 -4.27
C PRO A 111 9.35 -10.34 -3.61
N LEU A 112 9.29 -9.93 -2.34
CA LEU A 112 10.45 -9.54 -1.56
C LEU A 112 10.64 -10.41 -0.32
N SER A 113 9.73 -11.38 -0.10
CA SER A 113 9.78 -12.30 1.03
C SER A 113 9.13 -13.62 0.65
N ALA A 114 9.27 -14.63 1.51
CA ALA A 114 8.56 -15.89 1.33
C ALA A 114 7.05 -15.69 1.34
N CYS A 115 6.54 -14.82 2.22
CA CYS A 115 5.12 -14.46 2.27
C CYS A 115 4.67 -13.82 0.95
N GLY A 116 5.47 -12.90 0.41
CA GLY A 116 5.18 -12.27 -0.88
C GLY A 116 5.15 -13.28 -2.02
N THR A 117 6.08 -14.23 -2.03
CA THR A 117 6.11 -15.29 -3.03
C THR A 117 4.84 -16.13 -2.98
N GLN A 118 4.41 -16.52 -1.78
CA GLN A 118 3.18 -17.31 -1.59
C GLN A 118 1.96 -16.53 -2.03
N LEU A 119 1.89 -15.25 -1.72
CA LEU A 119 0.78 -14.38 -2.11
C LEU A 119 0.65 -14.28 -3.62
N LEU A 120 1.76 -14.06 -4.33
CA LEU A 120 1.75 -13.97 -5.78
C LEU A 120 1.41 -15.31 -6.44
N GLN A 121 1.86 -16.43 -5.88
CA GLN A 121 1.48 -17.75 -6.36
C GLN A 121 -0.02 -17.98 -6.24
N ALA A 122 -0.63 -17.54 -5.14
CA ALA A 122 -2.06 -17.67 -4.95
C ALA A 122 -2.86 -16.82 -5.95
N TRP A 123 -2.34 -15.63 -6.30
CA TRP A 123 -3.01 -14.72 -7.23
C TRP A 123 -2.94 -15.22 -8.68
N PHE A 124 -1.90 -15.95 -9.04
CA PHE A 124 -1.65 -16.35 -10.44
C PHE A 124 -1.68 -17.86 -10.66
N SER A 125 -2.19 -18.60 -9.69
CA SER A 125 -2.34 -20.07 -9.82
C SER A 125 -3.68 -20.46 -10.45
#